data_dce806721c534eb11e71dcb52dfb2e0d
#
_entry.id   dce806721c534eb11e71dcb52dfb2e0d
#
_cell.length_a   1.000
_cell.length_b   1.000
_cell.length_c   1.000
_cell.angle_alpha   90.00
_cell.angle_beta   90.00
_cell.angle_gamma   90.00
#
_symmetry.space_group_name_H-M   'P 1'
#
loop_
_entity.id
_entity.type
_entity.pdbx_description
1 polymer ?
#
loop_
_entity_poly.entity_id
_entity_poly.type
_entity_poly.pdbx_seq_one_letter_code
_entity_poly.pdbx_strand_id
1 'polypeptide(L)'
;HDINEAFKLGDTVAIMRDGRLIQVGTPEDMSANPADDYVRQFINSADMTKVLCAKNVMITPCVVRETDSPEYALREMKNNGVSTAYVVGRHMKFLGIVNVESAIRARKEEKSLKEVYVTDVETTTRDTVISDILPIAAEAKYPIAVLEEDGSLVGIVSKASVLSSLM
;
A
#
# COMPACT_ATOMS: atom_id res chain seq x y z
N HIS A 1 -28.44 -1.97 -9.98
CA HIS A 1 -28.31 -0.53 -9.72
C HIS A 1 -27.40 -0.23 -8.49
N ASP A 2 -26.84 -1.25 -7.86
CA ASP A 2 -25.89 -1.05 -6.74
C ASP A 2 -24.47 -0.93 -7.32
N ILE A 3 -23.92 0.29 -7.25
CA ILE A 3 -22.58 0.57 -7.74
C ILE A 3 -21.50 -0.16 -6.93
N ASN A 4 -21.72 -0.32 -5.62
CA ASN A 4 -20.76 -1.02 -4.77
C ASN A 4 -20.68 -2.51 -5.12
N GLU A 5 -21.84 -3.14 -5.42
CA GLU A 5 -21.86 -4.52 -5.92
C GLU A 5 -21.19 -4.63 -7.30
N ALA A 6 -21.50 -3.71 -8.22
CA ALA A 6 -20.89 -3.71 -9.55
C ALA A 6 -19.38 -3.59 -9.49
N PHE A 7 -18.85 -2.68 -8.66
CA PHE A 7 -17.42 -2.47 -8.48
C PHE A 7 -16.73 -3.61 -7.74
N LYS A 8 -17.44 -4.31 -6.85
CA LYS A 8 -16.92 -5.45 -6.11
C LYS A 8 -16.85 -6.72 -6.95
N LEU A 9 -17.78 -6.92 -7.87
CA LEU A 9 -17.94 -8.17 -8.62
C LEU A 9 -17.34 -8.11 -10.02
N GLY A 10 -17.23 -6.92 -10.62
CA GLY A 10 -16.78 -6.75 -12.00
C GLY A 10 -15.34 -6.26 -12.09
N ASP A 11 -14.50 -6.98 -12.84
CA ASP A 11 -13.16 -6.50 -13.23
C ASP A 11 -13.29 -5.27 -14.15
N THR A 12 -14.35 -5.22 -14.92
CA THR A 12 -14.70 -4.11 -15.82
C THR A 12 -16.17 -3.78 -15.65
N VAL A 13 -16.49 -2.52 -15.51
CA VAL A 13 -17.84 -2.00 -15.31
C VAL A 13 -18.23 -1.09 -16.49
N ALA A 14 -19.49 -1.18 -16.92
CA ALA A 14 -20.07 -0.33 -17.93
C ALA A 14 -21.14 0.57 -17.30
N ILE A 15 -20.98 1.89 -17.41
CA ILE A 15 -21.96 2.87 -16.96
C ILE A 15 -22.84 3.25 -18.14
N MET A 16 -24.15 3.10 -17.96
CA MET A 16 -25.17 3.44 -18.97
C MET A 16 -26.10 4.52 -18.44
N ARG A 17 -26.54 5.40 -19.35
CA ARG A 17 -27.56 6.42 -19.10
C ARG A 17 -28.52 6.51 -20.29
N ASP A 18 -29.80 6.47 -20.03
CA ASP A 18 -30.86 6.56 -21.05
C ASP A 18 -30.66 5.59 -22.23
N GLY A 19 -30.23 4.34 -21.90
CA GLY A 19 -29.99 3.29 -22.90
C GLY A 19 -28.67 3.46 -23.68
N ARG A 20 -27.84 4.44 -23.35
CA ARG A 20 -26.56 4.68 -24.01
C ARG A 20 -25.40 4.33 -23.07
N LEU A 21 -24.38 3.71 -23.64
CA LEU A 21 -23.11 3.45 -22.95
C LEU A 21 -22.34 4.76 -22.83
N ILE A 22 -21.99 5.15 -21.59
CA ILE A 22 -21.26 6.40 -21.30
C ILE A 22 -19.77 6.09 -21.09
N GLN A 23 -19.46 5.10 -20.27
CA GLN A 23 -18.07 4.71 -20.00
C GLN A 23 -17.98 3.22 -19.70
N VAL A 24 -16.84 2.63 -20.09
CA VAL A 24 -16.41 1.27 -19.72
C VAL A 24 -14.99 1.35 -19.21
N GLY A 25 -14.70 0.67 -18.11
CA GLY A 25 -13.35 0.61 -17.53
C GLY A 25 -13.34 -0.10 -16.20
N THR A 26 -12.16 -0.16 -15.58
CA THR A 26 -12.04 -0.61 -14.19
C THR A 26 -12.60 0.46 -13.24
N PRO A 27 -13.01 0.10 -12.02
CA PRO A 27 -13.40 1.08 -11.01
C PRO A 27 -12.36 2.17 -10.78
N GLU A 28 -11.08 1.80 -10.78
CA GLU A 28 -9.95 2.71 -10.60
C GLU A 28 -9.82 3.70 -11.75
N ASP A 29 -9.90 3.21 -13.01
CA ASP A 29 -9.82 4.06 -14.20
C ASP A 29 -10.97 5.07 -14.24
N MET A 30 -12.18 4.61 -13.91
CA MET A 30 -13.36 5.47 -13.85
C MET A 30 -13.25 6.53 -12.76
N SER A 31 -12.68 6.17 -11.60
CA SER A 31 -12.44 7.11 -10.50
C SER A 31 -11.40 8.16 -10.86
N ALA A 32 -10.30 7.74 -11.50
CA ALA A 32 -9.22 8.64 -11.90
C ALA A 32 -9.61 9.55 -13.08
N ASN A 33 -10.39 9.02 -14.04
CA ASN A 33 -10.72 9.69 -15.31
C ASN A 33 -12.22 9.53 -15.67
N PRO A 34 -13.14 10.15 -14.92
CA PRO A 34 -14.56 10.08 -15.24
C PRO A 34 -14.84 10.79 -16.57
N ALA A 35 -15.62 10.15 -17.46
CA ALA A 35 -15.92 10.65 -18.80
C ALA A 35 -16.73 11.96 -18.78
N ASP A 36 -17.59 12.13 -17.80
CA ASP A 36 -18.40 13.35 -17.59
C ASP A 36 -18.80 13.53 -16.13
N ASP A 37 -19.53 14.60 -15.84
CA ASP A 37 -19.99 14.90 -14.47
C ASP A 37 -21.01 13.88 -13.94
N TYR A 38 -21.78 13.23 -14.83
CA TYR A 38 -22.70 12.16 -14.44
C TYR A 38 -21.93 10.95 -13.91
N VAL A 39 -20.90 10.50 -14.62
CA VAL A 39 -20.00 9.42 -14.18
C VAL A 39 -19.33 9.79 -12.87
N ARG A 40 -18.81 11.03 -12.76
CA ARG A 40 -18.18 11.52 -11.53
C ARG A 40 -19.11 11.45 -10.33
N GLN A 41 -20.33 11.97 -10.46
CA GLN A 41 -21.35 11.92 -9.39
C GLN A 41 -21.73 10.48 -9.05
N PHE A 42 -21.85 9.62 -10.07
CA PHE A 42 -22.20 8.21 -9.88
C PHE A 42 -21.10 7.48 -9.08
N ILE A 43 -19.84 7.68 -9.42
CA ILE A 43 -18.68 7.09 -8.71
C ILE A 43 -18.59 7.65 -7.29
N ASN A 44 -18.77 8.96 -7.10
CA ASN A 44 -18.73 9.58 -5.78
C ASN A 44 -19.85 9.08 -4.82
N SER A 45 -20.87 8.41 -5.35
CA SER A 45 -21.89 7.74 -4.54
C SER A 45 -21.45 6.37 -4.03
N ALA A 46 -20.36 5.80 -4.58
CA ALA A 46 -19.80 4.54 -4.14
C ALA A 46 -18.98 4.68 -2.86
N ASP A 47 -19.05 3.66 -2.01
CA ASP A 47 -18.13 3.53 -0.87
C ASP A 47 -16.79 2.94 -1.35
N MET A 48 -15.91 3.82 -1.81
CA MET A 48 -14.61 3.42 -2.37
C MET A 48 -13.74 2.63 -1.38
N THR A 49 -14.00 2.73 -0.08
CA THR A 49 -13.28 1.92 0.91
C THR A 49 -13.58 0.43 0.79
N LYS A 50 -14.73 0.07 0.24
CA LYS A 50 -15.15 -1.32 -0.01
C LYS A 50 -14.79 -1.83 -1.39
N VAL A 51 -14.36 -0.93 -2.28
CA VAL A 51 -13.99 -1.23 -3.67
C VAL A 51 -12.48 -1.32 -3.83
N LEU A 52 -11.75 -0.29 -3.34
CA LEU A 52 -10.31 -0.26 -3.44
C LEU A 52 -9.65 -1.27 -2.48
N CYS A 53 -8.59 -1.89 -2.97
CA CYS A 53 -7.75 -2.83 -2.24
C CYS A 53 -6.36 -2.25 -2.00
N ALA A 54 -5.56 -2.93 -1.19
CA ALA A 54 -4.17 -2.56 -0.91
C ALA A 54 -3.37 -2.28 -2.20
N LYS A 55 -3.53 -3.11 -3.23
CA LYS A 55 -2.84 -2.97 -4.54
C LYS A 55 -3.10 -1.63 -5.25
N ASN A 56 -4.26 -1.00 -5.00
CA ASN A 56 -4.63 0.28 -5.63
C ASN A 56 -4.02 1.49 -4.93
N VAL A 57 -3.64 1.35 -3.65
CA VAL A 57 -3.18 2.45 -2.79
C VAL A 57 -1.76 2.27 -2.29
N MET A 58 -1.17 1.09 -2.47
CA MET A 58 0.18 0.80 -2.03
C MET A 58 1.21 1.64 -2.80
N ILE A 59 2.27 1.99 -2.10
CA ILE A 59 3.41 2.71 -2.64
C ILE A 59 4.68 1.86 -2.53
N THR A 60 5.70 2.24 -3.30
CA THR A 60 7.01 1.56 -3.27
C THR A 60 7.71 1.85 -1.94
N PRO A 61 8.11 0.82 -1.17
CA PRO A 61 8.86 0.99 0.06
C PRO A 61 10.34 1.29 -0.20
N CYS A 62 11.01 1.93 0.76
CA CYS A 62 12.46 1.89 0.85
C CYS A 62 12.86 0.49 1.33
N VAL A 63 13.62 -0.24 0.52
CA VAL A 63 13.99 -1.64 0.77
C VAL A 63 15.49 -1.77 0.99
N VAL A 64 15.87 -2.56 1.99
CA VAL A 64 17.25 -2.98 2.24
C VAL A 64 17.29 -4.50 2.46
N ARG A 65 18.41 -5.12 2.17
CA ARG A 65 18.61 -6.55 2.42
C ARG A 65 19.13 -6.77 3.82
N GLU A 66 18.82 -7.91 4.43
CA GLU A 66 19.36 -8.27 5.76
C GLU A 66 20.89 -8.34 5.79
N THR A 67 21.52 -8.51 4.62
CA THR A 67 22.98 -8.55 4.43
C THR A 67 23.61 -7.19 4.21
N ASP A 68 22.82 -6.13 4.04
CA ASP A 68 23.33 -4.78 3.86
C ASP A 68 23.84 -4.21 5.20
N SER A 69 24.75 -3.23 5.10
CA SER A 69 25.26 -2.56 6.30
C SER A 69 24.29 -1.52 6.87
N PRO A 70 24.37 -1.20 8.17
CA PRO A 70 23.59 -0.10 8.75
C PRO A 70 23.83 1.25 8.06
N GLU A 71 25.05 1.52 7.58
CA GLU A 71 25.39 2.74 6.81
C GLU A 71 24.64 2.78 5.48
N TYR A 72 24.52 1.65 4.80
CA TYR A 72 23.76 1.54 3.57
C TYR A 72 22.28 1.85 3.82
N ALA A 73 21.70 1.24 4.87
CA ALA A 73 20.31 1.48 5.24
C ALA A 73 20.04 2.97 5.57
N LEU A 74 20.94 3.62 6.31
CA LEU A 74 20.84 5.05 6.62
C LEU A 74 20.90 5.91 5.36
N ARG A 75 21.78 5.57 4.42
CA ARG A 75 21.89 6.27 3.13
C ARG A 75 20.64 6.13 2.29
N GLU A 76 20.10 4.91 2.19
CA GLU A 76 18.87 4.64 1.43
C GLU A 76 17.66 5.37 2.04
N MET A 77 17.49 5.34 3.36
CA MET A 77 16.44 6.11 4.02
C MET A 77 16.57 7.61 3.75
N LYS A 78 17.80 8.16 3.81
CA LYS A 78 18.06 9.58 3.49
C LYS A 78 17.75 9.90 2.04
N ASN A 79 18.19 9.07 1.09
CA ASN A 79 17.97 9.29 -0.34
C ASN A 79 16.49 9.26 -0.71
N ASN A 80 15.71 8.41 -0.04
CA ASN A 80 14.27 8.29 -0.25
C ASN A 80 13.43 9.26 0.61
N GLY A 81 14.06 10.05 1.48
CA GLY A 81 13.35 11.01 2.34
C GLY A 81 12.45 10.35 3.39
N VAL A 82 12.81 9.14 3.83
CA VAL A 82 12.02 8.34 4.79
C VAL A 82 12.83 8.00 6.04
N SER A 83 12.14 7.68 7.13
CA SER A 83 12.75 7.29 8.40
C SER A 83 12.76 5.78 8.65
N THR A 84 12.25 5.00 7.70
CA THR A 84 12.06 3.55 7.84
C THR A 84 12.42 2.84 6.54
N ALA A 85 13.15 1.72 6.63
CA ALA A 85 13.40 0.82 5.50
C ALA A 85 12.88 -0.58 5.84
N TYR A 86 12.36 -1.26 4.82
CA TYR A 86 11.83 -2.62 4.91
C TYR A 86 12.93 -3.61 4.60
N VAL A 87 13.20 -4.50 5.57
CA VAL A 87 14.28 -5.49 5.46
C VAL A 87 13.76 -6.74 4.78
N VAL A 88 14.44 -7.15 3.72
CA VAL A 88 14.10 -8.35 2.96
C VAL A 88 15.26 -9.33 2.89
N GLY A 89 14.91 -10.60 2.81
CA GLY A 89 15.82 -11.70 2.53
C GLY A 89 15.81 -12.10 1.06
N ARG A 90 16.11 -13.37 0.80
CA ARG A 90 16.04 -13.94 -0.56
C ARG A 90 14.63 -13.84 -1.13
N HIS A 91 14.53 -13.64 -2.44
CA HIS A 91 13.25 -13.53 -3.17
C HIS A 91 12.30 -12.46 -2.58
N MET A 92 12.85 -11.35 -2.10
CA MET A 92 12.08 -10.26 -1.48
C MET A 92 11.27 -10.69 -0.25
N LYS A 93 11.58 -11.82 0.37
CA LYS A 93 10.92 -12.28 1.61
C LYS A 93 10.99 -11.20 2.67
N PHE A 94 9.83 -10.72 3.14
CA PHE A 94 9.76 -9.71 4.18
C PHE A 94 10.24 -10.27 5.52
N LEU A 95 11.15 -9.55 6.18
CA LEU A 95 11.73 -9.96 7.46
C LEU A 95 11.37 -9.01 8.60
N GLY A 96 11.19 -7.74 8.31
CA GLY A 96 10.91 -6.71 9.30
C GLY A 96 11.28 -5.33 8.80
N ILE A 97 11.42 -4.39 9.71
CA ILE A 97 11.82 -3.01 9.39
C ILE A 97 13.02 -2.57 10.22
N VAL A 98 13.75 -1.62 9.69
CA VAL A 98 14.75 -0.84 10.41
C VAL A 98 14.41 0.64 10.32
N ASN A 99 14.49 1.37 11.41
CA ASN A 99 14.35 2.81 11.44
C ASN A 99 15.72 3.48 11.62
N VAL A 100 15.76 4.81 11.42
CA VAL A 100 17.00 5.59 11.54
C VAL A 100 17.68 5.37 12.90
N GLU A 101 16.91 5.36 13.98
CA GLU A 101 17.47 5.20 15.33
C GLU A 101 18.13 3.83 15.52
N SER A 102 17.44 2.74 15.13
CA SER A 102 17.98 1.39 15.23
C SER A 102 19.18 1.18 14.31
N ALA A 103 19.20 1.78 13.13
CA ALA A 103 20.34 1.72 12.21
C ALA A 103 21.57 2.49 12.77
N ILE A 104 21.36 3.67 13.37
CA ILE A 104 22.44 4.42 14.04
C ILE A 104 23.03 3.60 15.21
N ARG A 105 22.16 2.99 16.02
CA ARG A 105 22.58 2.13 17.11
C ARG A 105 23.37 0.92 16.61
N ALA A 106 22.87 0.24 15.59
CA ALA A 106 23.58 -0.90 14.99
C ALA A 106 24.98 -0.51 14.51
N ARG A 107 25.11 0.64 13.83
CA ARG A 107 26.40 1.15 13.37
C ARG A 107 27.37 1.42 14.53
N LYS A 108 26.89 2.03 15.63
CA LYS A 108 27.72 2.34 16.81
C LYS A 108 28.16 1.08 17.56
N GLU A 109 27.32 0.06 17.60
CA GLU A 109 27.54 -1.19 18.31
C GLU A 109 28.15 -2.29 17.41
N GLU A 110 28.53 -1.95 16.18
CA GLU A 110 29.06 -2.87 15.15
C GLU A 110 28.17 -4.10 14.92
N LYS A 111 26.84 -3.90 14.97
CA LYS A 111 25.82 -4.93 14.74
C LYS A 111 25.36 -4.94 13.30
N SER A 112 24.91 -6.10 12.85
CA SER A 112 24.23 -6.27 11.56
C SER A 112 22.77 -5.79 11.62
N LEU A 113 22.15 -5.55 10.45
CA LEU A 113 20.71 -5.25 10.39
C LEU A 113 19.88 -6.39 10.96
N LYS A 114 20.32 -7.64 10.79
CA LYS A 114 19.65 -8.84 11.29
C LYS A 114 19.44 -8.83 12.82
N GLU A 115 20.30 -8.14 13.55
CA GLU A 115 20.23 -8.07 15.01
C GLU A 115 19.34 -6.93 15.52
N VAL A 116 18.90 -6.02 14.65
CA VAL A 116 18.21 -4.78 15.07
C VAL A 116 16.90 -4.51 14.37
N TYR A 117 16.53 -5.25 13.31
CA TYR A 117 15.25 -5.02 12.68
C TYR A 117 14.09 -5.49 13.57
N VAL A 118 12.97 -4.78 13.46
CA VAL A 118 11.74 -5.04 14.20
C VAL A 118 10.84 -5.95 13.36
N THR A 119 10.34 -7.01 13.97
CA THR A 119 9.45 -8.00 13.31
C THR A 119 7.97 -7.77 13.59
N ASP A 120 7.65 -7.00 14.63
CA ASP A 120 6.27 -6.63 14.99
C ASP A 120 5.79 -5.49 14.09
N VAL A 121 5.42 -5.86 12.88
CA VAL A 121 4.96 -4.96 11.81
C VAL A 121 3.68 -5.52 11.21
N GLU A 122 2.67 -4.68 11.11
CA GLU A 122 1.41 -5.04 10.48
C GLU A 122 1.60 -5.39 9.00
N THR A 123 0.95 -6.46 8.57
CA THR A 123 1.01 -6.94 7.19
C THR A 123 -0.39 -7.12 6.62
N THR A 124 -0.49 -7.07 5.30
CA THR A 124 -1.74 -7.31 4.57
C THR A 124 -1.43 -7.94 3.22
N THR A 125 -2.47 -8.33 2.49
CA THR A 125 -2.35 -8.86 1.12
C THR A 125 -2.78 -7.82 0.10
N ARG A 126 -2.43 -8.02 -1.17
CA ARG A 126 -2.79 -7.10 -2.28
C ARG A 126 -4.28 -6.86 -2.42
N ASP A 127 -5.09 -7.89 -2.16
CA ASP A 127 -6.53 -7.87 -2.41
C ASP A 127 -7.36 -7.54 -1.16
N THR A 128 -6.71 -7.19 -0.05
CA THR A 128 -7.40 -6.73 1.16
C THR A 128 -8.04 -5.36 0.89
N VAL A 129 -9.34 -5.25 1.12
CA VAL A 129 -10.11 -4.00 0.90
C VAL A 129 -9.72 -2.92 1.90
N ILE A 130 -9.81 -1.67 1.49
CA ILE A 130 -9.40 -0.52 2.30
C ILE A 130 -10.20 -0.43 3.61
N SER A 131 -11.49 -0.78 3.61
CA SER A 131 -12.31 -0.81 4.83
C SER A 131 -11.73 -1.70 5.93
N ASP A 132 -11.05 -2.80 5.57
CA ASP A 132 -10.40 -3.70 6.51
C ASP A 132 -9.01 -3.21 6.93
N ILE A 133 -8.34 -2.45 6.05
CA ILE A 133 -7.03 -1.86 6.31
C ILE A 133 -7.12 -0.63 7.22
N LEU A 134 -8.18 0.18 7.09
CA LEU A 134 -8.33 1.44 7.83
C LEU A 134 -8.16 1.31 9.34
N PRO A 135 -8.83 0.35 10.04
CA PRO A 135 -8.64 0.18 11.48
C PRO A 135 -7.20 -0.16 11.85
N ILE A 136 -6.56 -1.04 11.06
CA ILE A 136 -5.16 -1.46 11.25
C ILE A 136 -4.23 -0.26 11.03
N ALA A 137 -4.42 0.48 9.93
CA ALA A 137 -3.61 1.64 9.60
C ALA A 137 -3.73 2.76 10.65
N ALA A 138 -4.90 2.92 11.27
CA ALA A 138 -5.11 3.94 12.32
C ALA A 138 -4.19 3.71 13.52
N GLU A 139 -4.00 2.46 13.94
CA GLU A 139 -3.20 2.07 15.11
C GLU A 139 -1.74 1.75 14.76
N ALA A 140 -1.44 1.42 13.50
CA ALA A 140 -0.12 0.99 13.08
C ALA A 140 0.94 2.07 13.30
N LYS A 141 2.04 1.68 13.94
CA LYS A 141 3.22 2.53 14.15
C LYS A 141 3.98 2.82 12.86
N TYR A 142 3.99 1.86 11.95
CA TYR A 142 4.67 1.91 10.67
C TYR A 142 3.70 1.63 9.52
N PRO A 143 3.98 2.06 8.28
CA PRO A 143 3.17 1.68 7.15
C PRO A 143 3.06 0.16 7.02
N ILE A 144 1.87 -0.33 6.70
CA ILE A 144 1.55 -1.76 6.62
C ILE A 144 2.29 -2.37 5.43
N ALA A 145 2.99 -3.48 5.64
CA ALA A 145 3.66 -4.20 4.56
C ALA A 145 2.63 -5.01 3.75
N VAL A 146 2.65 -4.87 2.42
CA VAL A 146 1.81 -5.65 1.51
C VAL A 146 2.62 -6.83 0.99
N LEU A 147 2.13 -8.03 1.25
CA LEU A 147 2.83 -9.28 0.94
C LEU A 147 2.05 -10.13 -0.05
N GLU A 148 2.77 -10.88 -0.87
CA GLU A 148 2.23 -12.01 -1.64
C GLU A 148 2.08 -13.25 -0.74
N GLU A 149 1.43 -14.30 -1.27
CA GLU A 149 1.24 -15.57 -0.55
C GLU A 149 2.55 -16.24 -0.12
N ASP A 150 3.62 -16.06 -0.89
CA ASP A 150 4.95 -16.57 -0.58
C ASP A 150 5.70 -15.73 0.47
N GLY A 151 5.09 -14.65 0.96
CA GLY A 151 5.65 -13.71 1.92
C GLY A 151 6.61 -12.68 1.33
N SER A 152 6.67 -12.54 0.00
CA SER A 152 7.45 -11.49 -0.65
C SER A 152 6.79 -10.12 -0.52
N LEU A 153 7.60 -9.10 -0.25
CA LEU A 153 7.16 -7.71 -0.13
C LEU A 153 6.91 -7.10 -1.52
N VAL A 154 5.71 -6.58 -1.75
CA VAL A 154 5.32 -5.95 -3.02
C VAL A 154 4.97 -4.47 -2.89
N GLY A 155 4.75 -3.98 -1.69
CA GLY A 155 4.42 -2.59 -1.46
C GLY A 155 4.22 -2.29 0.02
N ILE A 156 3.85 -1.06 0.32
CA ILE A 156 3.41 -0.65 1.65
C ILE A 156 2.19 0.24 1.56
N VAL A 157 1.33 0.18 2.56
CA VAL A 157 0.17 1.07 2.69
C VAL A 157 0.38 1.99 3.88
N SER A 158 0.45 3.29 3.62
CA SER A 158 0.55 4.33 4.64
C SER A 158 -0.80 5.00 4.91
N LYS A 159 -0.95 5.68 6.05
CA LYS A 159 -2.12 6.53 6.33
C LYS A 159 -2.33 7.56 5.22
N ALA A 160 -1.24 8.16 4.75
CA ALA A 160 -1.29 9.16 3.69
C ALA A 160 -1.73 8.58 2.34
N SER A 161 -1.23 7.38 1.96
CA SER A 161 -1.63 6.75 0.70
C SER A 161 -3.12 6.36 0.68
N VAL A 162 -3.65 5.89 1.82
CA VAL A 162 -5.09 5.61 1.96
C VAL A 162 -5.91 6.89 1.85
N LEU A 163 -5.55 7.95 2.59
CA LEU A 163 -6.29 9.21 2.55
C LEU A 163 -6.28 9.83 1.15
N SER A 164 -5.13 9.79 0.45
CA SER A 164 -5.02 10.32 -0.92
C SER A 164 -5.90 9.58 -1.92
N SER A 165 -6.18 8.30 -1.69
CA SER A 165 -7.01 7.49 -2.60
C SER A 165 -8.52 7.70 -2.42
N LEU A 166 -8.92 8.32 -1.30
CA LEU A 166 -10.33 8.60 -0.96
C LEU A 166 -10.73 10.06 -1.25
N MET A 167 -9.81 10.91 -1.68
CA MET A 167 -10.02 12.32 -2.03
C MET A 167 -10.26 12.49 -3.51
#